data_460ae030987ae784964bcd76423a6c85
#
_entry.id   460ae030987ae784964bcd76423a6c85
#
_cell.length_a   1.000
_cell.length_b   1.000
_cell.length_c   1.000
_cell.angle_alpha   90.00
_cell.angle_beta   90.00
_cell.angle_gamma   90.00
#
_symmetry.space_group_name_H-M   'P 1'
#
loop_
_entity.id
_entity.type
_entity.pdbx_description
1 polymer ?
#
loop_
_entity_poly.entity_id
_entity_poly.type
_entity_poly.pdbx_seq_one_letter_code
_entity_poly.pdbx_strand_id
1 'polypeptide(L)'
;MEGSTVLAIFAHPDDESLACGGTLARLADAGVRIVVMCASRGEAGSISDPSLVTDGDLGRARERELREAAAILGVAEVIVMDHPDGDLRWDHVPELHEEIVAAIRRYRPEAVITFAEDGLYWHLDHVGVHERTYTAVKSFGKEAPPLYYVTMPNGIMGEVIKAAHAKGGAAPDSSFWGIHPDAFGDGAKPATFAVDVRPWAPRKLAALRCHRTQMGANNPMAWISDDEARRWLGTEQFRRSPLDATGDPILELLGVVQHVD
;
A
#
# COMPACT_ATOMS: atom_id res chain seq x y z
N MET A 1 -14.06 18.29 7.55
CA MET A 1 -13.04 17.26 7.32
C MET A 1 -11.78 17.51 8.15
N GLU A 2 -11.60 18.69 8.75
CA GLU A 2 -10.53 18.91 9.72
C GLU A 2 -10.73 17.98 10.93
N GLY A 3 -9.76 17.11 11.17
CA GLY A 3 -9.76 16.13 12.26
C GLY A 3 -9.98 14.68 11.87
N SER A 4 -10.44 14.38 10.65
CA SER A 4 -10.59 12.99 10.18
C SER A 4 -9.23 12.34 9.95
N THR A 5 -9.07 11.07 10.39
CA THR A 5 -7.84 10.31 10.24
C THR A 5 -8.10 9.01 9.49
N VAL A 6 -7.22 8.66 8.56
CA VAL A 6 -7.16 7.34 7.93
C VAL A 6 -5.86 6.66 8.34
N LEU A 7 -5.95 5.43 8.80
CA LEU A 7 -4.81 4.58 9.19
C LEU A 7 -4.60 3.52 8.12
N ALA A 8 -3.45 3.56 7.44
CA ALA A 8 -3.05 2.59 6.44
C ALA A 8 -1.94 1.69 7.01
N ILE A 9 -2.13 0.37 7.00
CA ILE A 9 -1.27 -0.61 7.66
C ILE A 9 -0.73 -1.57 6.61
N PHE A 10 0.59 -1.61 6.48
CA PHE A 10 1.29 -2.41 5.47
C PHE A 10 2.48 -3.17 6.06
N ALA A 11 3.04 -4.09 5.30
CA ALA A 11 4.12 -4.97 5.73
C ALA A 11 5.49 -4.31 5.61
N HIS A 12 5.79 -3.76 4.42
CA HIS A 12 7.13 -3.28 4.08
C HIS A 12 7.09 -1.84 3.54
N PRO A 13 8.22 -1.11 3.62
CA PRO A 13 8.37 0.16 2.89
C PRO A 13 8.26 -0.06 1.37
N ASP A 14 7.32 0.56 0.71
CA ASP A 14 6.89 0.59 -0.69
C ASP A 14 5.45 0.11 -0.92
N ASP A 15 4.90 -0.72 -0.05
CA ASP A 15 3.53 -1.22 -0.15
C ASP A 15 2.49 -0.10 -0.18
N GLU A 16 2.65 0.93 0.64
CA GLU A 16 1.73 2.07 0.73
C GLU A 16 1.64 2.82 -0.61
N SER A 17 2.78 2.96 -1.26
CA SER A 17 2.89 3.63 -2.55
C SER A 17 2.31 2.77 -3.66
N LEU A 18 2.60 1.46 -3.67
CA LEU A 18 2.10 0.52 -4.68
C LEU A 18 0.59 0.30 -4.55
N ALA A 19 0.13 -0.02 -3.34
CA ALA A 19 -1.24 -0.46 -3.10
C ALA A 19 -2.26 0.68 -3.28
N CYS A 20 -2.04 1.83 -2.62
CA CYS A 20 -3.03 2.90 -2.58
C CYS A 20 -2.45 4.32 -2.51
N GLY A 21 -1.22 4.53 -2.99
CA GLY A 21 -0.54 5.82 -2.90
C GLY A 21 -1.32 6.99 -3.53
N GLY A 22 -2.05 6.74 -4.61
CA GLY A 22 -2.93 7.75 -5.23
C GLY A 22 -4.10 8.14 -4.34
N THR A 23 -4.74 7.16 -3.69
CA THR A 23 -5.83 7.41 -2.73
C THR A 23 -5.32 8.14 -1.50
N LEU A 24 -4.17 7.74 -0.94
CA LEU A 24 -3.56 8.45 0.19
C LEU A 24 -3.28 9.92 -0.16
N ALA A 25 -2.71 10.18 -1.34
CA ALA A 25 -2.44 11.54 -1.82
C ALA A 25 -3.73 12.35 -2.02
N ARG A 26 -4.77 11.74 -2.59
CA ARG A 26 -6.06 12.40 -2.79
C ARG A 26 -6.75 12.74 -1.46
N LEU A 27 -6.73 11.83 -0.49
CA LEU A 27 -7.25 12.06 0.86
C LEU A 27 -6.47 13.16 1.59
N ALA A 28 -5.14 13.17 1.49
CA ALA A 28 -4.31 14.22 2.08
C ALA A 28 -4.64 15.60 1.49
N ASP A 29 -4.81 15.72 0.18
CA ASP A 29 -5.23 16.96 -0.48
C ASP A 29 -6.66 17.39 -0.08
N ALA A 30 -7.51 16.45 0.34
CA ALA A 30 -8.83 16.74 0.91
C ALA A 30 -8.78 17.14 2.40
N GLY A 31 -7.59 17.25 3.00
CA GLY A 31 -7.39 17.65 4.39
C GLY A 31 -7.55 16.52 5.41
N VAL A 32 -7.54 15.27 4.97
CA VAL A 32 -7.56 14.10 5.85
C VAL A 32 -6.16 13.83 6.39
N ARG A 33 -6.05 13.58 7.68
CA ARG A 33 -4.79 13.15 8.29
C ARG A 33 -4.52 11.69 7.93
N ILE A 34 -3.43 11.44 7.21
CA ILE A 34 -3.00 10.09 6.85
C ILE A 34 -1.91 9.63 7.82
N VAL A 35 -2.10 8.46 8.41
CA VAL A 35 -1.09 7.75 9.21
C VAL A 35 -0.77 6.45 8.48
N VAL A 36 0.50 6.25 8.14
CA VAL A 36 1.00 4.99 7.57
C VAL A 36 1.75 4.23 8.66
N MET A 37 1.37 2.98 8.85
CA MET A 37 2.02 2.04 9.76
C MET A 37 2.62 0.90 8.93
N CYS A 38 3.92 0.70 9.06
CA CYS A 38 4.69 -0.33 8.36
C CYS A 38 5.21 -1.33 9.39
N ALA A 39 4.90 -2.61 9.22
CA ALA A 39 5.18 -3.64 10.23
C ALA A 39 6.66 -4.00 10.36
N SER A 40 7.43 -3.92 9.28
CA SER A 40 8.88 -4.18 9.27
C SER A 40 9.63 -3.05 8.57
N ARG A 41 10.96 -3.11 8.58
CA ARG A 41 11.81 -2.23 7.77
C ARG A 41 12.13 -2.81 6.40
N GLY A 42 11.65 -4.01 6.09
CA GLY A 42 11.94 -4.67 4.83
C GLY A 42 13.42 -5.06 4.67
N GLU A 43 14.09 -5.37 5.76
CA GLU A 43 15.54 -5.58 5.85
C GLU A 43 16.02 -6.87 5.17
N ALA A 44 15.11 -7.84 4.94
CA ALA A 44 15.40 -9.07 4.20
C ALA A 44 15.19 -8.94 2.68
N GLY A 45 14.76 -7.77 2.21
CA GLY A 45 14.52 -7.52 0.79
C GLY A 45 15.79 -7.55 -0.06
N SER A 46 15.61 -7.73 -1.37
CA SER A 46 16.70 -7.60 -2.33
C SER A 46 17.18 -6.15 -2.45
N ILE A 47 18.43 -5.96 -2.84
CA ILE A 47 19.01 -4.63 -3.06
C ILE A 47 19.26 -4.46 -4.55
N SER A 48 18.61 -3.48 -5.16
CA SER A 48 18.78 -3.18 -6.60
C SER A 48 20.16 -2.64 -6.95
N ASP A 49 20.74 -1.83 -6.06
CA ASP A 49 22.08 -1.26 -6.16
C ASP A 49 22.71 -1.19 -4.76
N PRO A 50 23.74 -2.01 -4.47
CA PRO A 50 24.42 -2.02 -3.18
C PRO A 50 25.01 -0.67 -2.76
N SER A 51 25.31 0.23 -3.69
CA SER A 51 25.83 1.57 -3.39
C SER A 51 24.84 2.47 -2.65
N LEU A 52 23.54 2.13 -2.68
CA LEU A 52 22.48 2.84 -1.99
C LEU A 52 22.43 2.53 -0.49
N VAL A 53 23.08 1.46 -0.04
CA VAL A 53 23.12 1.02 1.36
C VAL A 53 24.51 1.28 1.94
N THR A 54 24.79 2.56 2.22
CA THR A 54 26.15 3.02 2.58
C THR A 54 26.60 2.64 3.98
N ASP A 55 25.67 2.39 4.89
CA ASP A 55 25.92 1.97 6.29
C ASP A 55 25.75 0.46 6.51
N GLY A 56 25.48 -0.29 5.42
CA GLY A 56 25.24 -1.73 5.49
C GLY A 56 23.89 -2.12 6.11
N ASP A 57 23.02 -1.15 6.39
CA ASP A 57 21.71 -1.35 7.00
C ASP A 57 20.59 -1.05 5.98
N LEU A 58 20.10 -2.11 5.31
CA LEU A 58 19.03 -1.98 4.34
C LEU A 58 17.73 -1.47 4.98
N GLY A 59 17.41 -1.94 6.19
CA GLY A 59 16.19 -1.51 6.88
C GLY A 59 16.17 0.00 7.12
N ARG A 60 17.29 0.58 7.55
CA ARG A 60 17.41 2.04 7.69
C ARG A 60 17.33 2.77 6.34
N ALA A 61 17.92 2.20 5.29
CA ALA A 61 17.82 2.80 3.95
C ALA A 61 16.36 2.83 3.49
N ARG A 62 15.64 1.72 3.60
CA ARG A 62 14.22 1.61 3.23
C ARG A 62 13.32 2.48 4.10
N GLU A 63 13.59 2.62 5.40
CA GLU A 63 12.86 3.56 6.26
C GLU A 63 13.01 5.02 5.79
N ARG A 64 14.22 5.45 5.39
CA ARG A 64 14.43 6.79 4.81
C ARG A 64 13.64 6.97 3.52
N GLU A 65 13.66 5.97 2.64
CA GLU A 65 12.91 5.98 1.38
C GLU A 65 11.39 6.06 1.62
N LEU A 66 10.86 5.31 2.58
CA LEU A 66 9.46 5.37 3.00
C LEU A 66 9.07 6.78 3.47
N ARG A 67 9.91 7.43 4.27
CA ARG A 67 9.64 8.78 4.75
C ARG A 67 9.66 9.82 3.62
N GLU A 68 10.54 9.65 2.62
CA GLU A 68 10.55 10.48 1.42
C GLU A 68 9.28 10.25 0.58
N ALA A 69 8.88 9.01 0.35
CA ALA A 69 7.64 8.65 -0.35
C ALA A 69 6.40 9.21 0.38
N ALA A 70 6.34 9.03 1.69
CA ALA A 70 5.28 9.54 2.55
C ALA A 70 5.13 11.07 2.44
N ALA A 71 6.24 11.81 2.41
CA ALA A 71 6.21 13.26 2.23
C ALA A 71 5.61 13.66 0.85
N ILE A 72 5.94 12.93 -0.21
CA ILE A 72 5.36 13.15 -1.55
C ILE A 72 3.85 12.87 -1.53
N LEU A 73 3.40 11.83 -0.85
CA LEU A 73 1.98 11.46 -0.76
C LEU A 73 1.18 12.39 0.17
N GLY A 74 1.84 13.20 0.99
CA GLY A 74 1.18 14.06 1.98
C GLY A 74 0.78 13.31 3.26
N VAL A 75 1.44 12.19 3.55
CA VAL A 75 1.26 11.43 4.80
C VAL A 75 1.72 12.27 5.98
N ALA A 76 0.87 12.41 6.99
CA ALA A 76 1.14 13.22 8.16
C ALA A 76 2.05 12.55 9.19
N GLU A 77 1.99 11.22 9.27
CA GLU A 77 2.79 10.45 10.25
C GLU A 77 3.13 9.07 9.68
N VAL A 78 4.39 8.65 9.87
CA VAL A 78 4.89 7.31 9.51
C VAL A 78 5.35 6.61 10.77
N ILE A 79 4.76 5.45 11.05
CA ILE A 79 5.14 4.52 12.12
C ILE A 79 5.85 3.35 11.45
N VAL A 80 7.11 3.14 11.76
CA VAL A 80 7.84 1.95 11.33
C VAL A 80 8.09 1.09 12.55
N MET A 81 7.63 -0.14 12.47
CA MET A 81 7.81 -1.14 13.51
C MET A 81 9.09 -1.95 13.27
N ASP A 82 9.43 -2.81 14.18
CA ASP A 82 10.70 -3.56 14.17
C ASP A 82 10.46 -5.07 14.18
N HIS A 83 9.36 -5.50 13.52
CA HIS A 83 9.13 -6.92 13.34
C HIS A 83 10.02 -7.47 12.22
N PRO A 84 10.49 -8.72 12.35
CA PRO A 84 11.35 -9.35 11.35
C PRO A 84 10.67 -9.44 9.98
N ASP A 85 11.34 -8.94 8.94
CA ASP A 85 10.90 -9.06 7.55
C ASP A 85 11.01 -10.53 7.09
N GLY A 86 9.97 -11.03 6.46
CA GLY A 86 9.83 -12.42 6.01
C GLY A 86 9.06 -13.33 6.98
N ASP A 87 8.85 -12.91 8.22
CA ASP A 87 8.25 -13.73 9.29
C ASP A 87 6.95 -13.14 9.87
N LEU A 88 6.39 -12.06 9.32
CA LEU A 88 5.21 -11.35 9.87
C LEU A 88 3.96 -12.21 10.00
N ARG A 89 3.88 -13.30 9.27
CA ARG A 89 2.76 -14.24 9.38
C ARG A 89 2.88 -15.17 10.60
N TRP A 90 4.09 -15.49 11.01
CA TRP A 90 4.37 -16.60 11.92
C TRP A 90 4.95 -16.16 13.26
N ASP A 91 5.76 -15.12 13.25
CA ASP A 91 6.48 -14.65 14.43
C ASP A 91 5.82 -13.38 15.00
N HIS A 92 6.03 -13.12 16.29
CA HIS A 92 5.53 -11.94 17.02
C HIS A 92 4.04 -11.59 16.77
N VAL A 93 3.22 -12.60 16.52
CA VAL A 93 1.80 -12.48 16.17
C VAL A 93 0.99 -11.70 17.21
N PRO A 94 1.15 -11.95 18.54
CA PRO A 94 0.44 -11.18 19.56
C PRO A 94 0.89 -9.72 19.61
N GLU A 95 2.20 -9.46 19.48
CA GLU A 95 2.79 -8.14 19.59
C GLU A 95 2.29 -7.23 18.45
N LEU A 96 2.38 -7.68 17.20
CA LEU A 96 1.88 -6.94 16.05
C LEU A 96 0.37 -6.65 16.18
N HIS A 97 -0.41 -7.62 16.65
CA HIS A 97 -1.84 -7.44 16.92
C HIS A 97 -2.08 -6.33 17.95
N GLU A 98 -1.39 -6.37 19.09
CA GLU A 98 -1.54 -5.38 20.17
C GLU A 98 -1.14 -3.98 19.73
N GLU A 99 -0.09 -3.86 18.93
CA GLU A 99 0.39 -2.59 18.39
C GLU A 99 -0.61 -1.99 17.39
N ILE A 100 -1.24 -2.81 16.54
CA ILE A 100 -2.33 -2.36 15.67
C ILE A 100 -3.52 -1.90 16.52
N VAL A 101 -3.91 -2.64 17.55
CA VAL A 101 -4.99 -2.22 18.48
C VAL A 101 -4.64 -0.90 19.16
N ALA A 102 -3.39 -0.74 19.60
CA ALA A 102 -2.92 0.51 20.22
C ALA A 102 -2.98 1.69 19.24
N ALA A 103 -2.58 1.48 17.96
CA ALA A 103 -2.66 2.49 16.92
C ALA A 103 -4.12 2.90 16.65
N ILE A 104 -5.05 1.95 16.53
CA ILE A 104 -6.48 2.24 16.34
C ILE A 104 -7.03 3.05 17.52
N ARG A 105 -6.70 2.69 18.76
CA ARG A 105 -7.11 3.45 19.95
C ARG A 105 -6.53 4.87 19.99
N ARG A 106 -5.28 5.04 19.61
CA ARG A 106 -4.57 6.32 19.62
C ARG A 106 -5.12 7.28 18.58
N TYR A 107 -5.29 6.81 17.34
CA TYR A 107 -5.64 7.65 16.21
C TYR A 107 -7.14 7.76 15.96
N ARG A 108 -7.94 6.83 16.48
CA ARG A 108 -9.40 6.74 16.29
C ARG A 108 -9.77 6.99 14.82
N PRO A 109 -9.24 6.18 13.89
CA PRO A 109 -9.40 6.46 12.47
C PRO A 109 -10.84 6.28 12.01
N GLU A 110 -11.27 7.14 11.07
CA GLU A 110 -12.53 7.01 10.35
C GLU A 110 -12.53 5.78 9.44
N ALA A 111 -11.35 5.35 8.99
CA ALA A 111 -11.15 4.16 8.19
C ALA A 111 -9.77 3.56 8.41
N VAL A 112 -9.69 2.23 8.29
CA VAL A 112 -8.44 1.47 8.25
C VAL A 112 -8.29 0.87 6.86
N ILE A 113 -7.10 0.97 6.27
CA ILE A 113 -6.74 0.39 4.96
C ILE A 113 -5.63 -0.64 5.18
N THR A 114 -5.74 -1.82 4.57
CA THR A 114 -4.70 -2.84 4.57
C THR A 114 -4.83 -3.76 3.35
N PHE A 115 -4.01 -4.79 3.27
CA PHE A 115 -4.10 -5.82 2.23
C PHE A 115 -5.39 -6.64 2.30
N ALA A 116 -5.80 -7.20 1.15
CA ALA A 116 -6.79 -8.28 1.10
C ALA A 116 -6.17 -9.63 1.51
N GLU A 117 -6.98 -10.68 1.53
CA GLU A 117 -6.58 -12.02 1.96
C GLU A 117 -5.49 -12.65 1.08
N ASP A 118 -5.41 -12.21 -0.18
CA ASP A 118 -4.40 -12.62 -1.16
C ASP A 118 -3.07 -11.85 -1.03
N GLY A 119 -3.02 -10.81 -0.15
CA GLY A 119 -1.82 -10.01 0.04
C GLY A 119 -1.28 -9.40 -1.25
N LEU A 120 -2.15 -9.01 -2.19
CA LEU A 120 -1.89 -8.49 -3.54
C LEU A 120 -1.28 -9.52 -4.52
N TYR A 121 -0.38 -10.37 -4.08
CA TYR A 121 0.34 -11.36 -4.88
C TYR A 121 0.82 -12.57 -4.05
N TRP A 122 0.08 -12.91 -3.02
CA TRP A 122 0.33 -14.03 -2.11
C TRP A 122 1.63 -13.92 -1.30
N HIS A 123 2.11 -12.69 -1.05
CA HIS A 123 3.22 -12.49 -0.12
C HIS A 123 2.79 -12.85 1.30
N LEU A 124 3.54 -13.75 1.96
CA LEU A 124 3.13 -14.28 3.26
C LEU A 124 3.04 -13.21 4.35
N ASP A 125 3.94 -12.22 4.32
CA ASP A 125 3.91 -11.10 5.25
C ASP A 125 2.68 -10.21 5.05
N HIS A 126 2.27 -9.97 3.78
CA HIS A 126 1.05 -9.21 3.49
C HIS A 126 -0.17 -9.95 4.00
N VAL A 127 -0.20 -11.29 3.82
CA VAL A 127 -1.27 -12.14 4.39
C VAL A 127 -1.24 -12.07 5.91
N GLY A 128 -0.06 -12.09 6.54
CA GLY A 128 0.10 -11.92 7.98
C GLY A 128 -0.45 -10.59 8.49
N VAL A 129 -0.08 -9.48 7.85
CA VAL A 129 -0.60 -8.14 8.19
C VAL A 129 -2.10 -8.05 7.98
N HIS A 130 -2.64 -8.62 6.90
CA HIS A 130 -4.09 -8.73 6.71
C HIS A 130 -4.77 -9.42 7.89
N GLU A 131 -4.30 -10.62 8.27
CA GLU A 131 -4.88 -11.43 9.35
C GLU A 131 -4.84 -10.68 10.70
N ARG A 132 -3.71 -10.00 11.00
CA ARG A 132 -3.55 -9.22 12.26
C ARG A 132 -4.44 -7.98 12.25
N THR A 133 -4.48 -7.24 11.15
CA THR A 133 -5.32 -6.04 11.04
C THR A 133 -6.81 -6.41 11.13
N TYR A 134 -7.24 -7.46 10.43
CA TYR A 134 -8.63 -7.93 10.52
C TYR A 134 -9.03 -8.29 11.95
N THR A 135 -8.20 -9.07 12.65
CA THR A 135 -8.49 -9.49 14.03
C THR A 135 -8.44 -8.32 15.00
N ALA A 136 -7.51 -7.39 14.82
CA ALA A 136 -7.42 -6.19 15.63
C ALA A 136 -8.67 -5.31 15.47
N VAL A 137 -9.08 -5.00 14.25
CA VAL A 137 -10.29 -4.22 13.97
C VAL A 137 -11.53 -4.94 14.53
N LYS A 138 -11.67 -6.26 14.31
CA LYS A 138 -12.78 -7.06 14.80
C LYS A 138 -12.90 -7.02 16.33
N SER A 139 -11.80 -6.87 17.06
CA SER A 139 -11.79 -6.83 18.53
C SER A 139 -12.55 -5.63 19.11
N PHE A 140 -12.77 -4.56 18.33
CA PHE A 140 -13.55 -3.39 18.72
C PHE A 140 -15.07 -3.61 18.65
N GLY A 141 -15.53 -4.72 18.10
CA GLY A 141 -16.96 -5.06 18.03
C GLY A 141 -17.75 -3.96 17.31
N LYS A 142 -18.74 -3.39 17.97
CA LYS A 142 -19.61 -2.34 17.40
C LYS A 142 -18.89 -0.99 17.21
N GLU A 143 -17.76 -0.79 17.86
CA GLU A 143 -16.95 0.43 17.75
C GLU A 143 -15.80 0.26 16.71
N ALA A 144 -15.82 -0.85 15.97
CA ALA A 144 -14.81 -1.11 14.96
C ALA A 144 -14.85 -0.06 13.85
N PRO A 145 -13.71 0.56 13.50
CA PRO A 145 -13.67 1.41 12.33
C PRO A 145 -13.91 0.59 11.06
N PRO A 146 -14.52 1.18 10.01
CA PRO A 146 -14.58 0.56 8.70
C PRO A 146 -13.21 0.12 8.20
N LEU A 147 -13.12 -1.13 7.75
CA LEU A 147 -11.89 -1.74 7.24
C LEU A 147 -12.00 -1.96 5.74
N TYR A 148 -11.00 -1.49 5.02
CA TYR A 148 -10.89 -1.60 3.57
C TYR A 148 -9.64 -2.36 3.17
N TYR A 149 -9.83 -3.26 2.22
CA TYR A 149 -8.77 -4.05 1.63
C TYR A 149 -8.40 -3.47 0.28
N VAL A 150 -7.12 -3.23 0.05
CA VAL A 150 -6.62 -2.90 -1.27
C VAL A 150 -6.67 -4.14 -2.14
N THR A 151 -7.14 -3.99 -3.38
CA THR A 151 -7.11 -5.05 -4.39
C THR A 151 -6.52 -4.50 -5.67
N MET A 152 -6.01 -5.38 -6.53
CA MET A 152 -5.41 -4.98 -7.80
C MET A 152 -6.11 -5.70 -8.95
N PRO A 153 -6.43 -4.99 -10.05
CA PRO A 153 -6.96 -5.64 -11.24
C PRO A 153 -5.94 -6.64 -11.80
N ASN A 154 -6.37 -7.88 -12.05
CA ASN A 154 -5.51 -8.87 -12.70
C ASN A 154 -5.05 -8.36 -14.09
N GLY A 155 -3.79 -8.62 -14.43
CA GLY A 155 -3.18 -8.25 -15.70
C GLY A 155 -2.64 -6.82 -15.80
N ILE A 156 -2.93 -5.92 -14.86
CA ILE A 156 -2.45 -4.53 -14.93
C ILE A 156 -0.92 -4.44 -14.92
N MET A 157 -0.25 -5.29 -14.15
CA MET A 157 1.21 -5.31 -14.10
C MET A 157 1.84 -5.80 -15.41
N GLY A 158 1.18 -6.70 -16.14
CA GLY A 158 1.58 -7.09 -17.49
C GLY A 158 1.55 -5.92 -18.48
N GLU A 159 0.58 -5.01 -18.36
CA GLU A 159 0.54 -3.80 -19.19
C GLU A 159 1.68 -2.81 -18.86
N VAL A 160 2.03 -2.69 -17.58
CA VAL A 160 3.20 -1.88 -17.16
C VAL A 160 4.50 -2.45 -17.73
N ILE A 161 4.70 -3.77 -17.70
CA ILE A 161 5.86 -4.42 -18.33
C ILE A 161 5.91 -4.15 -19.83
N LYS A 162 4.80 -4.31 -20.55
CA LYS A 162 4.73 -4.03 -21.99
C LYS A 162 5.11 -2.58 -22.30
N ALA A 163 4.62 -1.62 -21.50
CA ALA A 163 4.94 -0.20 -21.66
C ALA A 163 6.44 0.08 -21.41
N ALA A 164 7.02 -0.53 -20.37
CA ALA A 164 8.46 -0.42 -20.07
C ALA A 164 9.30 -1.07 -21.16
N HIS A 165 8.91 -2.26 -21.63
CA HIS A 165 9.61 -2.99 -22.71
C HIS A 165 9.63 -2.20 -24.02
N ALA A 166 8.54 -1.55 -24.37
CA ALA A 166 8.47 -0.71 -25.58
C ALA A 166 9.50 0.46 -25.58
N LYS A 167 10.03 0.81 -24.40
CA LYS A 167 11.07 1.83 -24.21
C LYS A 167 12.48 1.24 -24.05
N GLY A 168 12.63 -0.07 -24.16
CA GLY A 168 13.90 -0.79 -23.98
C GLY A 168 14.31 -0.95 -22.51
N GLY A 169 13.40 -0.70 -21.57
CA GLY A 169 13.68 -0.70 -20.14
C GLY A 169 13.42 -2.00 -19.41
N ALA A 170 12.67 -2.90 -20.01
CA ALA A 170 12.34 -4.19 -19.38
C ALA A 170 12.27 -5.28 -20.46
N ALA A 171 12.70 -6.49 -20.14
CA ALA A 171 12.47 -7.64 -20.98
C ALA A 171 11.00 -8.08 -20.91
N PRO A 172 10.45 -8.79 -21.93
CA PRO A 172 9.05 -9.24 -21.91
C PRO A 172 8.70 -10.16 -20.72
N ASP A 173 9.70 -10.85 -20.18
CA ASP A 173 9.62 -11.75 -19.03
C ASP A 173 10.05 -11.08 -17.72
N SER A 174 10.15 -9.75 -17.70
CA SER A 174 10.49 -9.00 -16.48
C SER A 174 9.48 -9.25 -15.37
N SER A 175 9.96 -9.16 -14.15
CA SER A 175 9.18 -9.30 -12.93
C SER A 175 9.24 -8.01 -12.10
N PHE A 176 8.35 -7.90 -11.12
CA PHE A 176 8.41 -6.88 -10.11
C PHE A 176 8.96 -7.51 -8.83
N TRP A 177 10.15 -7.10 -8.38
CA TRP A 177 10.79 -7.65 -7.18
C TRP A 177 10.89 -9.19 -7.18
N GLY A 178 11.06 -9.80 -8.35
CA GLY A 178 11.05 -11.24 -8.53
C GLY A 178 9.66 -11.89 -8.62
N ILE A 179 8.59 -11.09 -8.56
CA ILE A 179 7.20 -11.58 -8.64
C ILE A 179 6.71 -11.50 -10.09
N HIS A 180 6.14 -12.61 -10.57
CA HIS A 180 5.54 -12.66 -11.90
C HIS A 180 4.33 -11.70 -11.98
N PRO A 181 4.15 -10.93 -13.07
CA PRO A 181 3.07 -9.94 -13.16
C PRO A 181 1.67 -10.51 -13.02
N ASP A 182 1.44 -11.77 -13.42
CA ASP A 182 0.15 -12.43 -13.30
C ASP A 182 -0.22 -12.83 -11.86
N ALA A 183 0.76 -12.80 -10.92
CA ALA A 183 0.48 -13.04 -9.52
C ALA A 183 -0.28 -11.87 -8.87
N PHE A 184 -0.14 -10.66 -9.42
CA PHE A 184 -0.82 -9.49 -8.89
C PHE A 184 -2.32 -9.54 -9.21
N GLY A 185 -3.13 -9.57 -8.16
CA GLY A 185 -4.59 -9.68 -8.27
C GLY A 185 -5.08 -11.09 -8.60
N ASP A 186 -4.20 -12.09 -8.69
CA ASP A 186 -4.62 -13.48 -8.84
C ASP A 186 -5.32 -13.97 -7.56
N GLY A 187 -6.56 -14.43 -7.72
CA GLY A 187 -7.41 -14.84 -6.60
C GLY A 187 -8.05 -13.67 -5.83
N ALA A 188 -7.86 -12.42 -6.25
CA ALA A 188 -8.50 -11.27 -5.65
C ALA A 188 -10.03 -11.36 -5.74
N LYS A 189 -10.70 -11.15 -4.60
CA LYS A 189 -12.17 -11.02 -4.60
C LYS A 189 -12.58 -9.70 -5.25
N PRO A 190 -13.78 -9.62 -5.85
CA PRO A 190 -14.25 -8.40 -6.49
C PRO A 190 -14.17 -7.17 -5.58
N ALA A 191 -13.72 -6.06 -6.13
CA ALA A 191 -13.74 -4.77 -5.44
C ALA A 191 -15.19 -4.34 -5.17
N THR A 192 -15.41 -3.63 -4.06
CA THR A 192 -16.72 -2.99 -3.78
C THR A 192 -16.80 -1.60 -4.39
N PHE A 193 -15.66 -0.92 -4.56
CA PHE A 193 -15.58 0.35 -5.27
C PHE A 193 -14.16 0.57 -5.81
N ALA A 194 -14.05 1.55 -6.68
CA ALA A 194 -12.77 2.02 -7.22
C ALA A 194 -12.64 3.53 -7.04
N VAL A 195 -11.42 3.99 -6.80
CA VAL A 195 -11.09 5.41 -6.67
C VAL A 195 -10.35 5.85 -7.92
N ASP A 196 -10.87 6.89 -8.58
CA ASP A 196 -10.15 7.57 -9.67
C ASP A 196 -9.03 8.42 -9.06
N VAL A 197 -7.80 7.99 -9.28
CA VAL A 197 -6.59 8.66 -8.81
C VAL A 197 -5.71 9.17 -9.96
N ARG A 198 -6.24 9.24 -11.19
CA ARG A 198 -5.50 9.71 -12.36
C ARG A 198 -4.78 11.05 -12.14
N PRO A 199 -5.39 12.06 -11.48
CA PRO A 199 -4.68 13.31 -11.17
C PRO A 199 -3.49 13.12 -10.22
N TRP A 200 -3.53 12.11 -9.36
CA TRP A 200 -2.50 11.79 -8.35
C TRP A 200 -1.54 10.68 -8.78
N ALA A 201 -1.80 10.00 -9.90
CA ALA A 201 -0.94 8.91 -10.38
C ALA A 201 0.52 9.32 -10.60
N PRO A 202 0.86 10.54 -11.06
CA PRO A 202 2.25 11.01 -11.09
C PRO A 202 2.88 11.11 -9.69
N ARG A 203 2.12 11.54 -8.67
CA ARG A 203 2.60 11.56 -7.28
C ARG A 203 2.83 10.15 -6.74
N LYS A 204 1.92 9.22 -7.02
CA LYS A 204 2.08 7.80 -6.71
C LYS A 204 3.34 7.23 -7.34
N LEU A 205 3.57 7.48 -8.62
CA LEU A 205 4.78 7.04 -9.32
C LEU A 205 6.05 7.67 -8.74
N ALA A 206 6.02 8.96 -8.38
CA ALA A 206 7.14 9.63 -7.73
C ALA A 206 7.45 9.04 -6.35
N ALA A 207 6.41 8.70 -5.57
CA ALA A 207 6.56 8.03 -4.28
C ALA A 207 7.17 6.63 -4.44
N LEU A 208 6.65 5.82 -5.38
CA LEU A 208 7.25 4.52 -5.71
C LEU A 208 8.75 4.64 -6.03
N ARG A 209 9.15 5.67 -6.79
CA ARG A 209 10.54 5.91 -7.16
C ARG A 209 11.43 6.39 -6.02
N CYS A 210 10.88 6.79 -4.88
CA CYS A 210 11.66 7.03 -3.67
C CYS A 210 12.27 5.75 -3.09
N HIS A 211 11.65 4.60 -3.33
CA HIS A 211 12.12 3.29 -2.88
C HIS A 211 13.25 2.77 -3.77
N ARG A 212 14.33 3.54 -3.88
CA ARG A 212 15.45 3.32 -4.82
C ARG A 212 16.14 1.99 -4.62
N THR A 213 16.25 1.54 -3.37
CA THR A 213 16.82 0.22 -3.06
C THR A 213 16.03 -0.91 -3.69
N GLN A 214 14.75 -0.70 -3.97
CA GLN A 214 13.82 -1.66 -4.58
C GLN A 214 13.53 -1.36 -6.06
N MET A 215 13.79 -0.13 -6.51
CA MET A 215 13.42 0.39 -7.84
C MET A 215 14.63 0.46 -8.77
N GLY A 216 15.36 -0.66 -8.93
CA GLY A 216 16.47 -0.73 -9.88
C GLY A 216 16.04 -0.56 -11.35
N ALA A 217 17.03 -0.39 -12.23
CA ALA A 217 16.80 -0.23 -13.68
C ALA A 217 16.00 -1.38 -14.31
N ASN A 218 15.99 -2.54 -13.70
CA ASN A 218 15.21 -3.70 -14.15
C ASN A 218 13.75 -3.68 -13.67
N ASN A 219 13.37 -2.75 -12.78
CA ASN A 219 11.99 -2.64 -12.36
C ASN A 219 11.18 -1.87 -13.41
N PRO A 220 10.11 -2.43 -13.97
CA PRO A 220 9.31 -1.78 -15.02
C PRO A 220 8.75 -0.42 -14.62
N MET A 221 8.45 -0.18 -13.33
CA MET A 221 7.96 1.11 -12.81
C MET A 221 8.97 2.25 -13.01
N ALA A 222 10.27 1.96 -13.12
CA ALA A 222 11.29 2.97 -13.38
C ALA A 222 11.15 3.60 -14.78
N TRP A 223 10.48 2.92 -15.71
CA TRP A 223 10.44 3.28 -17.14
C TRP A 223 9.14 3.92 -17.60
N ILE A 224 8.05 3.81 -16.84
CA ILE A 224 6.77 4.40 -17.25
C ILE A 224 6.77 5.91 -17.04
N SER A 225 6.10 6.63 -17.94
CA SER A 225 5.88 8.07 -17.85
C SER A 225 4.69 8.41 -16.94
N ASP A 226 4.52 9.69 -16.64
CA ASP A 226 3.36 10.18 -15.90
C ASP A 226 2.03 9.86 -16.61
N ASP A 227 2.00 9.91 -17.94
CA ASP A 227 0.78 9.59 -18.70
C ASP A 227 0.47 8.09 -18.65
N GLU A 228 1.50 7.25 -18.67
CA GLU A 228 1.33 5.80 -18.46
C GLU A 228 0.95 5.48 -17.02
N ALA A 229 1.49 6.22 -16.03
CA ALA A 229 1.02 6.13 -14.65
C ALA A 229 -0.46 6.48 -14.53
N ARG A 230 -0.92 7.56 -15.15
CA ARG A 230 -2.36 7.91 -15.20
C ARG A 230 -3.20 6.79 -15.83
N ARG A 231 -2.67 6.13 -16.84
CA ARG A 231 -3.36 5.06 -17.55
C ARG A 231 -3.41 3.77 -16.75
N TRP A 232 -2.29 3.33 -16.17
CA TRP A 232 -2.13 2.01 -15.56
C TRP A 232 -2.28 2.01 -14.03
N LEU A 233 -1.90 3.12 -13.37
CA LEU A 233 -1.96 3.28 -11.92
C LEU A 233 -3.03 4.30 -11.48
N GLY A 234 -3.83 4.81 -12.42
CA GLY A 234 -4.79 5.88 -12.18
C GLY A 234 -6.12 5.42 -11.58
N THR A 235 -6.28 4.13 -11.33
CA THR A 235 -7.49 3.57 -10.66
C THR A 235 -7.02 2.63 -9.57
N GLU A 236 -7.47 2.87 -8.35
CA GLU A 236 -7.20 2.01 -7.20
C GLU A 236 -8.50 1.35 -6.72
N GLN A 237 -8.43 0.05 -6.49
CA GLN A 237 -9.59 -0.76 -6.15
C GLN A 237 -9.57 -1.15 -4.68
N PHE A 238 -10.74 -1.08 -4.07
CA PHE A 238 -10.93 -1.43 -2.68
C PHE A 238 -12.10 -2.39 -2.51
N ARG A 239 -11.95 -3.29 -1.57
CA ARG A 239 -13.03 -4.13 -1.08
C ARG A 239 -13.29 -3.82 0.39
N ARG A 240 -14.53 -3.52 0.72
CA ARG A 240 -14.93 -3.33 2.10
C ARG A 240 -14.95 -4.68 2.83
N SER A 241 -14.43 -4.69 4.05
CA SER A 241 -14.54 -5.85 4.95
C SER A 241 -16.00 -6.12 5.31
N PRO A 242 -16.40 -7.38 5.52
CA PRO A 242 -17.76 -7.73 5.98
C PRO A 242 -18.01 -7.42 7.46
N LEU A 243 -17.08 -6.77 8.17
CA LEU A 243 -17.31 -6.31 9.53
C LEU A 243 -18.41 -5.24 9.56
N ASP A 244 -19.27 -5.26 10.58
CA ASP A 244 -20.52 -4.49 10.72
C ASP A 244 -20.30 -2.97 10.92
N ALA A 245 -19.39 -2.37 10.20
CA ALA A 245 -19.23 -0.92 10.19
C ALA A 245 -20.29 -0.27 9.29
N THR A 246 -20.85 0.86 9.69
CA THR A 246 -21.83 1.61 8.90
C THR A 246 -21.13 2.72 8.08
N GLY A 247 -21.74 3.11 6.94
CA GLY A 247 -21.22 4.16 6.07
C GLY A 247 -20.05 3.70 5.18
N ASP A 248 -19.61 4.56 4.28
CA ASP A 248 -18.41 4.39 3.46
C ASP A 248 -17.49 5.61 3.61
N PRO A 249 -16.83 5.78 4.77
CA PRO A 249 -16.10 7.00 5.09
C PRO A 249 -15.00 7.33 4.08
N ILE A 250 -14.36 6.37 3.42
CA ILE A 250 -13.39 6.70 2.36
C ILE A 250 -14.08 7.44 1.22
N LEU A 251 -15.23 6.96 0.76
CA LEU A 251 -15.97 7.62 -0.32
C LEU A 251 -16.50 8.98 0.13
N GLU A 252 -17.00 9.08 1.35
CA GLU A 252 -17.48 10.33 1.95
C GLU A 252 -16.34 11.36 2.08
N LEU A 253 -15.17 10.93 2.59
CA LEU A 253 -13.98 11.79 2.70
C LEU A 253 -13.43 12.22 1.33
N LEU A 254 -13.62 11.41 0.30
CA LEU A 254 -13.25 11.76 -1.08
C LEU A 254 -14.28 12.61 -1.81
N GLY A 255 -15.45 12.87 -1.19
CA GLY A 255 -16.56 13.59 -1.80
C GLY A 255 -17.20 12.83 -2.98
N VAL A 256 -17.08 11.50 -2.99
CA VAL A 256 -17.68 10.63 -4.00
C VAL A 256 -19.07 10.24 -3.53
N VAL A 257 -20.11 10.74 -4.19
CA VAL A 257 -21.49 10.30 -3.96
C VAL A 257 -21.68 8.98 -4.68
N GLN A 258 -21.98 7.90 -3.96
CA GLN A 258 -22.47 6.68 -4.60
C GLN A 258 -23.85 6.98 -5.18
N HIS A 259 -23.98 6.97 -6.50
CA HIS A 259 -25.28 6.73 -7.12
C HIS A 259 -25.54 5.22 -7.00
N VAL A 260 -26.39 4.86 -6.06
CA VAL A 260 -26.99 3.52 -6.02
C VAL A 260 -28.00 3.51 -7.15
N ASP A 261 -27.67 2.83 -8.26
CA ASP A 261 -28.63 2.41 -9.29
C ASP A 261 -29.32 1.12 -8.87
#